data_36a2de40af87e8e464f2f8337d7deabe
#
_entry.id   36a2de40af87e8e464f2f8337d7deabe
#
_cell.length_a   1.000
_cell.length_b   1.000
_cell.length_c   1.000
_cell.angle_alpha   90.00
_cell.angle_beta   90.00
_cell.angle_gamma   90.00
#
_symmetry.space_group_name_H-M   'P 1'
#
loop_
_entity.id
_entity.type
_entity.pdbx_description
1 polymer ?
#
loop_
_entity_poly.entity_id
_entity_poly.type
_entity_poly.pdbx_seq_one_letter_code
_entity_poly.pdbx_strand_id
1 'polypeptide(L)'
;MTAKLPPSASVALPTRGAMLHAPAADRNKDALCDLLRDHGPQKGRALEIASGTGQHIAAFARALPDLHWQPTPDRRASIDAYIAEAGLTNVAPAAPLDATAAGWHKPLPPQDLIFLANLLHLIPTEAAQQVIAEAALVLAPGGTLILYGPFRREG
;
A
#
# COMPACT_ATOMS: atom_id res chain seq x y z
N MET A 1 19.44 1.91 7.35
CA MET A 1 19.32 0.43 7.23
C MET A 1 17.94 0.10 6.76
N THR A 2 17.81 -0.51 5.62
CA THR A 2 16.57 -1.10 5.18
C THR A 2 16.28 -2.32 6.05
N ALA A 3 15.14 -2.33 6.75
CA ALA A 3 14.70 -3.51 7.47
C ALA A 3 14.39 -4.61 6.45
N LYS A 4 15.21 -5.65 6.42
CA LYS A 4 14.99 -6.81 5.54
C LYS A 4 13.80 -7.59 6.08
N LEU A 5 12.75 -7.69 5.28
CA LEU A 5 11.58 -8.49 5.64
C LEU A 5 11.96 -9.97 5.82
N PRO A 6 11.38 -10.67 6.81
CA PRO A 6 11.64 -12.09 6.99
C PRO A 6 11.15 -12.89 5.78
N PRO A 7 11.75 -14.06 5.50
CA PRO A 7 11.36 -14.90 4.35
C PRO A 7 9.88 -15.32 4.35
N SER A 8 9.24 -15.34 5.51
CA SER A 8 7.83 -15.67 5.68
C SER A 8 6.88 -14.50 5.44
N ALA A 9 7.41 -13.30 5.22
CA ALA A 9 6.63 -12.06 5.19
C ALA A 9 5.64 -11.97 4.03
N SER A 10 5.93 -12.61 2.92
CA SER A 10 4.95 -12.75 1.84
C SER A 10 5.30 -13.90 0.92
N VAL A 11 4.44 -14.89 0.88
CA VAL A 11 4.50 -15.91 -0.15
C VAL A 11 3.91 -15.29 -1.42
N ALA A 12 4.75 -15.07 -2.42
CA ALA A 12 4.33 -14.62 -3.74
C ALA A 12 4.84 -15.60 -4.78
N LEU A 13 3.90 -16.09 -5.58
CA LEU A 13 4.15 -17.12 -6.58
C LEU A 13 4.14 -16.50 -7.98
N PRO A 14 5.06 -16.90 -8.88
CA PRO A 14 4.97 -16.51 -10.29
C PRO A 14 3.63 -16.96 -10.89
N THR A 15 3.02 -16.09 -11.70
CA THR A 15 1.80 -16.44 -12.43
C THR A 15 1.99 -16.24 -13.92
N ARG A 16 1.94 -15.01 -14.41
CA ARG A 16 2.06 -14.69 -15.83
C ARG A 16 3.01 -13.51 -16.05
N GLY A 17 4.04 -13.71 -16.88
CA GLY A 17 5.04 -12.68 -17.11
C GLY A 17 5.72 -12.23 -15.80
N ALA A 18 5.73 -10.93 -15.55
CA ALA A 18 6.27 -10.34 -14.32
C ALA A 18 5.29 -10.37 -13.13
N MET A 19 4.04 -10.80 -13.33
CA MET A 19 3.02 -10.83 -12.30
C MET A 19 3.31 -11.89 -11.24
N LEU A 20 3.19 -11.50 -9.98
CA LEU A 20 3.30 -12.39 -8.82
C LEU A 20 1.94 -12.47 -8.11
N HIS A 21 1.60 -13.63 -7.61
CA HIS A 21 0.36 -13.87 -6.89
C HIS A 21 0.63 -14.16 -5.41
N ALA A 22 0.02 -13.37 -4.54
CA ALA A 22 0.01 -13.61 -3.10
C ALA A 22 -1.40 -14.08 -2.69
N PRO A 23 -1.57 -15.33 -2.24
CA PRO A 23 -2.88 -15.87 -1.87
C PRO A 23 -3.59 -15.07 -0.78
N ALA A 24 -2.84 -14.52 0.18
CA ALA A 24 -3.42 -13.68 1.23
C ALA A 24 -4.04 -12.38 0.67
N ALA A 25 -3.36 -11.74 -0.28
CA ALA A 25 -3.88 -10.55 -0.94
C ALA A 25 -5.15 -10.85 -1.74
N ASP A 26 -5.19 -11.99 -2.41
CA ASP A 26 -6.37 -12.42 -3.16
C ASP A 26 -7.59 -12.66 -2.25
N ARG A 27 -7.37 -13.25 -1.07
CA ARG A 27 -8.44 -13.50 -0.11
C ARG A 27 -9.05 -12.24 0.51
N ASN A 28 -8.28 -11.20 0.73
CA ASN A 28 -8.72 -10.04 1.50
C ASN A 28 -9.00 -8.77 0.66
N LYS A 29 -8.66 -8.76 -0.63
CA LYS A 29 -8.78 -7.57 -1.48
C LYS A 29 -10.20 -7.01 -1.56
N ASP A 30 -11.21 -7.86 -1.66
CA ASP A 30 -12.61 -7.43 -1.79
C ASP A 30 -13.12 -6.79 -0.50
N ALA A 31 -12.84 -7.42 0.64
CA ALA A 31 -13.18 -6.85 1.95
C ALA A 31 -12.47 -5.52 2.21
N LEU A 32 -11.23 -5.39 1.77
CA LEU A 32 -10.48 -4.13 1.86
C LEU A 32 -11.02 -3.06 0.91
N CYS A 33 -11.50 -3.42 -0.27
CA CYS A 33 -12.21 -2.49 -1.15
C CYS A 33 -13.47 -1.93 -0.48
N ASP A 34 -14.25 -2.78 0.17
CA ASP A 34 -15.44 -2.36 0.91
C ASP A 34 -15.07 -1.43 2.07
N LEU A 35 -14.04 -1.76 2.83
CA LEU A 35 -13.51 -0.91 3.90
C LEU A 35 -13.12 0.49 3.38
N LEU A 36 -12.44 0.55 2.25
CA LEU A 36 -12.03 1.81 1.63
C LEU A 36 -13.23 2.63 1.15
N ARG A 37 -14.26 1.99 0.59
CA ARG A 37 -15.49 2.67 0.19
C ARG A 37 -16.23 3.26 1.38
N ASP A 38 -16.26 2.53 2.50
CA ASP A 38 -17.02 2.93 3.69
C ASP A 38 -16.30 4.00 4.53
N HIS A 39 -14.98 3.98 4.55
CA HIS A 39 -14.19 4.80 5.47
C HIS A 39 -13.19 5.76 4.80
N GLY A 40 -12.88 5.55 3.54
CA GLY A 40 -11.93 6.37 2.80
C GLY A 40 -12.59 7.53 2.04
N PRO A 41 -11.78 8.49 1.55
CA PRO A 41 -12.26 9.50 0.62
C PRO A 41 -12.66 8.88 -0.70
N GLN A 42 -13.59 9.52 -1.42
CA GLN A 42 -14.05 9.04 -2.73
C GLN A 42 -13.21 9.60 -3.89
N LYS A 43 -12.44 10.65 -3.65
CA LYS A 43 -11.59 11.32 -4.65
C LYS A 43 -10.36 11.92 -4.01
N GLY A 44 -9.35 12.19 -4.81
CA GLY A 44 -8.11 12.82 -4.39
C GLY A 44 -6.89 11.94 -4.62
N ARG A 45 -5.85 12.14 -3.83
CA ARG A 45 -4.60 11.39 -3.90
C ARG A 45 -4.57 10.30 -2.86
N ALA A 46 -4.17 9.11 -3.29
CA ALA A 46 -4.01 7.95 -2.43
C ALA A 46 -2.60 7.36 -2.58
N LEU A 47 -1.98 7.07 -1.46
CA LEU A 47 -0.68 6.42 -1.37
C LEU A 47 -0.85 5.02 -0.79
N GLU A 48 -0.36 4.00 -1.48
CA GLU A 48 -0.22 2.67 -0.89
C GLU A 48 1.24 2.45 -0.50
N ILE A 49 1.48 2.24 0.78
CA ILE A 49 2.80 1.88 1.31
C ILE A 49 2.96 0.37 1.27
N ALA A 50 4.09 -0.11 0.76
CA ALA A 50 4.39 -1.53 0.63
C ALA A 50 3.34 -2.28 -0.22
N SER A 51 3.23 -1.92 -1.48
CA SER A 51 2.20 -2.44 -2.39
C SER A 51 2.34 -3.93 -2.75
N GLY A 52 3.41 -4.58 -2.33
CA GLY A 52 3.61 -6.01 -2.50
C GLY A 52 3.58 -6.46 -3.97
N THR A 53 2.67 -7.37 -4.30
CA THR A 53 2.53 -7.91 -5.66
C THR A 53 1.81 -6.98 -6.64
N GLY A 54 1.00 -6.03 -6.15
CA GLY A 54 0.15 -5.16 -6.95
C GLY A 54 -1.32 -5.59 -7.02
N GLN A 55 -1.69 -6.70 -6.40
CA GLN A 55 -3.08 -7.19 -6.41
C GLN A 55 -4.03 -6.23 -5.69
N HIS A 56 -3.63 -5.69 -4.54
CA HIS A 56 -4.43 -4.70 -3.81
C HIS A 56 -4.62 -3.41 -4.60
N ILE A 57 -3.53 -2.81 -5.09
CA ILE A 57 -3.60 -1.53 -5.81
C ILE A 57 -4.49 -1.64 -7.06
N ALA A 58 -4.41 -2.73 -7.79
CA ALA A 58 -5.26 -2.97 -8.96
C ALA A 58 -6.74 -3.06 -8.57
N ALA A 59 -7.07 -3.77 -7.49
CA ALA A 59 -8.42 -3.88 -6.98
C ALA A 59 -8.96 -2.53 -6.46
N PHE A 60 -8.15 -1.81 -5.70
CA PHE A 60 -8.53 -0.51 -5.13
C PHE A 60 -8.76 0.55 -6.19
N ALA A 61 -7.88 0.64 -7.17
CA ALA A 61 -8.00 1.61 -8.25
C ALA A 61 -9.22 1.36 -9.13
N ARG A 62 -9.58 0.10 -9.33
CA ARG A 62 -10.82 -0.27 -10.03
C ARG A 62 -12.07 0.07 -9.23
N ALA A 63 -12.01 -0.18 -7.92
CA ALA A 63 -13.14 0.05 -7.01
C ALA A 63 -13.38 1.54 -6.71
N LEU A 64 -12.32 2.36 -6.76
CA LEU A 64 -12.33 3.77 -6.41
C LEU A 64 -11.67 4.59 -7.55
N PRO A 65 -12.39 4.76 -8.67
CA PRO A 65 -11.81 5.31 -9.90
C PRO A 65 -11.44 6.81 -9.82
N ASP A 66 -12.00 7.54 -8.88
CA ASP A 66 -11.73 8.98 -8.69
C ASP A 66 -10.55 9.26 -7.74
N LEU A 67 -9.97 8.23 -7.15
CA LEU A 67 -8.68 8.32 -6.45
C LEU A 67 -7.53 8.12 -7.43
N HIS A 68 -6.51 8.98 -7.32
CA HIS A 68 -5.24 8.83 -8.04
C HIS A 68 -4.23 8.16 -7.11
N TRP A 69 -3.88 6.93 -7.44
CA TRP A 69 -3.06 6.07 -6.61
C TRP A 69 -1.57 6.14 -6.94
N GLN A 70 -0.75 6.21 -5.90
CA GLN A 70 0.68 6.03 -5.99
C GLN A 70 1.07 4.75 -5.25
N PRO A 71 1.40 3.68 -5.96
CA PRO A 71 1.97 2.49 -5.36
C PRO A 71 3.44 2.68 -5.03
N THR A 72 3.90 2.02 -3.98
CA THR A 72 5.30 2.01 -3.57
C THR A 72 5.80 0.57 -3.45
N PRO A 73 6.95 0.24 -4.04
CA PRO A 73 7.25 -1.15 -4.33
C PRO A 73 8.11 -1.86 -3.30
N ASP A 74 7.88 -3.19 -3.23
CA ASP A 74 8.99 -4.13 -3.18
C ASP A 74 9.16 -4.87 -4.53
N ARG A 75 8.10 -4.96 -5.32
CA ARG A 75 8.03 -5.78 -6.54
C ARG A 75 7.46 -4.98 -7.70
N ARG A 76 8.18 -3.95 -8.06
CA ARG A 76 7.77 -2.96 -9.06
C ARG A 76 7.27 -3.57 -10.36
N ALA A 77 7.99 -4.54 -10.91
CA ALA A 77 7.61 -5.17 -12.18
C ALA A 77 6.25 -5.89 -12.08
N SER A 78 5.96 -6.52 -10.95
CA SER A 78 4.66 -7.16 -10.72
C SER A 78 3.55 -6.12 -10.58
N ILE A 79 3.78 -5.05 -9.83
CA ILE A 79 2.81 -3.95 -9.66
C ILE A 79 2.47 -3.35 -11.02
N ASP A 80 3.47 -2.97 -11.78
CA ASP A 80 3.28 -2.36 -13.11
C ASP A 80 2.56 -3.31 -14.07
N ALA A 81 2.81 -4.62 -13.99
CA ALA A 81 2.13 -5.63 -14.78
C ALA A 81 0.64 -5.75 -14.44
N TYR A 82 0.27 -5.72 -13.17
CA TYR A 82 -1.14 -5.71 -12.76
C TYR A 82 -1.88 -4.46 -13.23
N ILE A 83 -1.24 -3.30 -13.13
CA ILE A 83 -1.80 -2.03 -13.59
C ILE A 83 -2.04 -2.06 -15.10
N ALA A 84 -1.05 -2.52 -15.86
CA ALA A 84 -1.13 -2.61 -17.31
C ALA A 84 -2.20 -3.60 -17.78
N GLU A 85 -2.26 -4.79 -17.19
CA GLU A 85 -3.27 -5.79 -17.54
C GLU A 85 -4.70 -5.34 -17.23
N ALA A 86 -4.90 -4.64 -16.13
CA ALA A 86 -6.19 -4.10 -15.76
C ALA A 86 -6.60 -2.83 -16.55
N GLY A 87 -5.70 -2.27 -17.35
CA GLY A 87 -5.96 -1.05 -18.12
C GLY A 87 -6.28 0.16 -17.25
N LEU A 88 -5.69 0.26 -16.07
CA LEU A 88 -5.97 1.32 -15.10
C LEU A 88 -5.26 2.61 -15.48
N THR A 89 -5.99 3.72 -15.44
CA THR A 89 -5.50 5.05 -15.78
C THR A 89 -5.31 5.97 -14.57
N ASN A 90 -5.80 5.55 -13.40
CA ASN A 90 -5.73 6.28 -12.13
C ASN A 90 -4.64 5.79 -11.19
N VAL A 91 -3.64 5.09 -11.70
CA VAL A 91 -2.49 4.61 -10.95
C VAL A 91 -1.21 5.09 -11.62
N ALA A 92 -0.37 5.79 -10.86
CA ALA A 92 0.96 6.18 -11.31
C ALA A 92 1.90 4.96 -11.36
N PRO A 93 2.98 5.01 -12.14
CA PRO A 93 4.03 3.99 -12.06
C PRO A 93 4.54 3.84 -10.62
N ALA A 94 4.86 2.61 -10.23
CA ALA A 94 5.36 2.35 -8.88
C ALA A 94 6.65 3.14 -8.60
N ALA A 95 6.67 3.88 -7.50
CA ALA A 95 7.79 4.72 -7.10
C ALA A 95 8.53 4.14 -5.90
N PRO A 96 9.88 4.17 -5.87
CA PRO A 96 10.63 3.68 -4.73
C PRO A 96 10.32 4.51 -3.49
N LEU A 97 10.12 3.83 -2.36
CA LEU A 97 9.91 4.46 -1.06
C LEU A 97 10.37 3.49 0.03
N ASP A 98 11.34 3.93 0.83
CA ASP A 98 11.68 3.25 2.07
C ASP A 98 10.85 3.86 3.21
N ALA A 99 9.76 3.20 3.55
CA ALA A 99 8.83 3.68 4.58
C ALA A 99 9.44 3.73 5.98
N THR A 100 10.56 3.04 6.20
CA THR A 100 11.28 3.05 7.48
C THR A 100 12.31 4.16 7.60
N ALA A 101 12.59 4.87 6.50
CA ALA A 101 13.52 6.00 6.48
C ALA A 101 12.86 7.29 6.98
N ALA A 102 13.67 8.19 7.51
CA ALA A 102 13.21 9.53 7.86
C ALA A 102 13.10 10.42 6.60
N GLY A 103 12.09 11.27 6.55
CA GLY A 103 11.95 12.30 5.51
C GLY A 103 11.37 11.82 4.19
N TRP A 104 10.84 10.62 4.10
CA TRP A 104 10.23 10.13 2.85
C TRP A 104 8.97 10.92 2.46
N HIS A 105 8.33 11.59 3.41
CA HIS A 105 7.18 12.43 3.14
C HIS A 105 7.50 13.69 2.32
N LYS A 106 8.75 14.20 2.40
CA LYS A 106 9.13 15.53 1.87
C LYS A 106 8.87 15.73 0.38
N PRO A 107 9.20 14.76 -0.52
CA PRO A 107 8.96 14.94 -1.95
C PRO A 107 7.51 14.69 -2.37
N LEU A 108 6.66 14.19 -1.47
CA LEU A 108 5.29 13.81 -1.80
C LEU A 108 4.33 14.98 -1.58
N PRO A 109 3.36 15.17 -2.50
CA PRO A 109 2.24 16.08 -2.24
C PRO A 109 1.35 15.53 -1.10
N PRO A 110 0.55 16.38 -0.45
CA PRO A 110 -0.39 15.92 0.56
C PRO A 110 -1.31 14.81 0.04
N GLN A 111 -1.54 13.79 0.87
CA GLN A 111 -2.36 12.64 0.53
C GLN A 111 -3.70 12.68 1.24
N ASP A 112 -4.77 12.39 0.51
CA ASP A 112 -6.12 12.29 1.07
C ASP A 112 -6.38 10.93 1.71
N LEU A 113 -5.68 9.91 1.23
CA LEU A 113 -5.71 8.55 1.74
C LEU A 113 -4.29 7.96 1.76
N ILE A 114 -3.92 7.33 2.87
CA ILE A 114 -2.76 6.45 2.94
C ILE A 114 -3.24 5.09 3.39
N PHE A 115 -2.89 4.06 2.63
CA PHE A 115 -3.21 2.66 2.94
C PHE A 115 -1.92 1.85 3.13
N LEU A 116 -1.93 0.99 4.13
CA LEU A 116 -0.83 0.11 4.48
C LEU A 116 -1.38 -1.22 4.99
N ALA A 117 -1.00 -2.31 4.36
CA ALA A 117 -1.37 -3.66 4.78
C ALA A 117 -0.15 -4.52 5.11
N ASN A 118 -0.22 -5.24 6.22
CA ASN A 118 0.71 -6.33 6.57
C ASN A 118 2.20 -5.94 6.58
N LEU A 119 2.54 -4.75 7.02
CA LEU A 119 3.94 -4.30 7.16
C LEU A 119 4.36 -4.14 8.63
N LEU A 120 3.55 -3.50 9.46
CA LEU A 120 3.99 -3.03 10.77
C LEU A 120 4.42 -4.15 11.71
N HIS A 121 3.83 -5.34 11.60
CA HIS A 121 4.22 -6.51 12.40
C HIS A 121 5.50 -7.21 11.92
N LEU A 122 6.02 -6.82 10.75
CA LEU A 122 7.22 -7.41 10.13
C LEU A 122 8.49 -6.58 10.34
N ILE A 123 8.35 -5.40 10.93
CA ILE A 123 9.45 -4.44 11.15
C ILE A 123 9.60 -4.14 12.64
N PRO A 124 10.79 -3.68 13.08
CA PRO A 124 10.99 -3.26 14.46
C PRO A 124 10.04 -2.15 14.88
N THR A 125 9.72 -2.06 16.17
CA THR A 125 8.78 -1.07 16.72
C THR A 125 9.18 0.36 16.35
N GLU A 126 10.45 0.70 16.44
CA GLU A 126 10.96 2.03 16.11
C GLU A 126 10.74 2.35 14.62
N ALA A 127 10.91 1.36 13.74
CA ALA A 127 10.63 1.52 12.32
C ALA A 127 9.12 1.67 12.06
N ALA A 128 8.27 0.95 12.77
CA ALA A 128 6.82 1.10 12.68
C ALA A 128 6.36 2.48 13.13
N GLN A 129 6.93 2.99 14.23
CA GLN A 129 6.68 4.35 14.69
C GLN A 129 7.10 5.39 13.65
N GLN A 130 8.24 5.19 12.99
CA GLN A 130 8.72 6.06 11.91
C GLN A 130 7.76 6.08 10.72
N VAL A 131 7.26 4.92 10.32
CA VAL A 131 6.26 4.82 9.24
C VAL A 131 5.01 5.65 9.55
N ILE A 132 4.48 5.52 10.75
CA ILE A 132 3.27 6.24 11.18
C ILE A 132 3.53 7.74 11.29
N ALA A 133 4.66 8.15 11.87
CA ALA A 133 5.02 9.54 12.02
C ALA A 133 5.16 10.25 10.66
N GLU A 134 5.85 9.63 9.71
CA GLU A 134 6.02 10.16 8.36
C GLU A 134 4.68 10.21 7.60
N ALA A 135 3.86 9.17 7.73
CA ALA A 135 2.52 9.16 7.13
C ALA A 135 1.65 10.32 7.65
N ALA A 136 1.71 10.59 8.94
CA ALA A 136 0.99 11.72 9.54
C ALA A 136 1.43 13.07 8.95
N LEU A 137 2.72 13.22 8.62
CA LEU A 137 3.27 14.46 8.04
C LEU A 137 2.83 14.69 6.58
N VAL A 138 2.52 13.64 5.84
CA VAL A 138 2.12 13.75 4.44
C VAL A 138 0.59 13.68 4.23
N LEU A 139 -0.17 13.37 5.26
CA LEU A 139 -1.63 13.44 5.20
C LEU A 139 -2.10 14.89 5.00
N ALA A 140 -3.03 15.07 4.06
CA ALA A 140 -3.75 16.32 3.91
C ALA A 140 -4.65 16.58 5.14
N PRO A 141 -5.01 17.83 5.44
CA PRO A 141 -6.03 18.12 6.44
C PRO A 141 -7.33 17.34 6.16
N GLY A 142 -7.79 16.57 7.15
CA GLY A 142 -8.94 15.67 6.98
C GLY A 142 -8.65 14.37 6.24
N GLY A 143 -7.39 14.11 5.90
CA GLY A 143 -6.96 12.87 5.25
C GLY A 143 -7.11 11.65 6.17
N THR A 144 -7.19 10.48 5.57
CA THR A 144 -7.44 9.21 6.24
C THR A 144 -6.22 8.29 6.11
N LEU A 145 -5.79 7.73 7.24
CA LEU A 145 -4.80 6.65 7.28
C LEU A 145 -5.50 5.34 7.64
N ILE A 146 -5.38 4.33 6.78
CA ILE A 146 -5.92 3.00 7.02
C ILE A 146 -4.78 2.01 7.16
N LEU A 147 -4.74 1.36 8.30
CA LEU A 147 -3.79 0.30 8.63
C LEU A 147 -4.53 -1.03 8.73
N TYR A 148 -4.03 -2.02 8.01
CA TYR A 148 -4.55 -3.38 8.05
C TYR A 148 -3.44 -4.37 8.43
N GLY A 149 -3.73 -5.26 9.36
CA GLY A 149 -2.78 -6.28 9.78
C GLY A 149 -3.18 -6.93 11.11
N PRO A 150 -2.36 -7.86 11.61
CA PRO A 150 -2.58 -8.50 12.90
C PRO A 150 -2.19 -7.53 14.02
N PHE A 151 -3.17 -6.87 14.61
CA PHE A 151 -2.99 -6.03 15.81
C PHE A 151 -3.41 -6.79 17.06
N ARG A 152 -2.63 -6.63 18.13
CA ARG A 152 -3.05 -7.09 19.45
C ARG A 152 -4.00 -6.08 20.08
N ARG A 153 -5.08 -6.56 20.62
CA ARG A 153 -5.90 -5.80 21.57
C ARG A 153 -5.48 -6.22 22.96
N GLU A 154 -5.13 -5.27 23.79
CA GLU A 154 -5.03 -5.51 25.21
C GLU A 154 -6.46 -5.76 25.72
N GLY A 155 -6.72 -7.01 26.05
CA GLY A 155 -7.99 -7.46 26.61
C GLY A 155 -7.79 -7.93 28.01
#